data_6ada75ce473a9d1df965127b5ea7f6ae
#
_entry.id   6ada75ce473a9d1df965127b5ea7f6ae
#
_cell.length_a   1.000
_cell.length_b   1.000
_cell.length_c   1.000
_cell.angle_alpha   90.00
_cell.angle_beta   90.00
_cell.angle_gamma   90.00
#
_symmetry.space_group_name_H-M   'P 1'
#
loop_
_entity.id
_entity.type
_entity.pdbx_description
1 polymer ?
#
loop_
_entity_poly.entity_id
_entity_poly.type
_entity_poly.pdbx_seq_one_letter_code
_entity_poly.pdbx_strand_id
1 'polypeptide(L)'
;MAISNIISAIGNNSSVYPLILRDCGIEVPTKIVLTYNQNKKESKGIAYLAARERFLDEYATSAVWLGGIPLADWLCNKAIKAKGLSPDVNLKLFKEENGIQGINYNIEKFKKLAPDAVKDLIKAKENKKLYEKLLAGKFIASTTIPILFMGFILPKLIFASSAKKIEKLREKEATNKQQISFTQKDKFFKSEKPTFTGSWITSVANFTTPNKMAVTDGGYAVGRVATARNQNERYDLSFKMAGMMLFNFVTPKWIEKALNKLTGVELDPIILADKNFAGQIKNKSLTLPKSDSAKDLLDFVDDIRNKDSLFVNYAKKFKKIKMLDNGIRDPREYVNIKALAKFRNDIENFTKQAISQKNLKTFIFANKVAKSINILTNVALSSILLAYVLPKAQFAFRKIVTGSDLEPGLAPAEKIVDNKA
;
A
#
# COMPACT_ATOMS: atom_id res chain seq x y z
N MET A 1 17.54 17.03 -12.39
CA MET A 1 17.44 16.10 -11.25
C MET A 1 16.22 16.35 -10.36
N ALA A 2 15.88 17.58 -9.95
CA ALA A 2 14.73 17.84 -9.08
C ALA A 2 13.39 17.27 -9.61
N ILE A 3 13.04 17.59 -10.86
CA ILE A 3 11.78 17.11 -11.49
C ILE A 3 11.74 15.57 -11.58
N SER A 4 12.83 14.93 -11.97
CA SER A 4 12.87 13.45 -12.05
C SER A 4 12.73 12.79 -10.68
N ASN A 5 13.24 13.43 -9.61
CA ASN A 5 13.04 12.96 -8.24
C ASN A 5 11.56 13.04 -7.81
N ILE A 6 10.89 14.14 -8.16
CA ILE A 6 9.47 14.33 -7.87
C ILE A 6 8.62 13.28 -8.62
N ILE A 7 8.86 13.10 -9.93
CA ILE A 7 8.12 12.13 -10.75
C ILE A 7 8.32 10.71 -10.24
N SER A 8 9.57 10.32 -9.95
CA SER A 8 9.86 9.01 -9.38
C SER A 8 9.22 8.83 -8.00
N ALA A 9 9.23 9.86 -7.16
CA ALA A 9 8.55 9.81 -5.85
C ALA A 9 7.04 9.64 -6.00
N ILE A 10 6.41 10.33 -6.95
CA ILE A 10 4.97 10.22 -7.26
C ILE A 10 4.64 8.82 -7.81
N GLY A 11 5.51 8.22 -8.61
CA GLY A 11 5.32 6.87 -9.13
C GLY A 11 5.61 5.75 -8.14
N ASN A 12 6.23 6.05 -7.00
CA ASN A 12 6.61 5.06 -6.02
C ASN A 12 5.47 4.77 -5.02
N ASN A 13 4.65 3.78 -5.32
CA ASN A 13 3.53 3.34 -4.47
C ASN A 13 3.93 2.90 -3.05
N SER A 14 5.20 2.77 -2.74
CA SER A 14 5.70 2.51 -1.38
C SER A 14 6.04 3.79 -0.59
N SER A 15 5.91 4.97 -1.21
CA SER A 15 6.14 6.27 -0.59
C SER A 15 4.85 6.86 -0.04
N VAL A 16 4.94 7.51 1.12
CA VAL A 16 3.80 8.17 1.77
C VAL A 16 3.29 9.39 0.97
N TYR A 17 4.17 10.11 0.31
CA TYR A 17 3.82 11.33 -0.42
C TYR A 17 2.83 11.12 -1.58
N PRO A 18 3.03 10.12 -2.47
CA PRO A 18 2.05 9.84 -3.52
C PRO A 18 0.69 9.43 -2.96
N LEU A 19 0.68 8.68 -1.86
CA LEU A 19 -0.56 8.28 -1.20
C LEU A 19 -1.31 9.50 -0.65
N ILE A 20 -0.63 10.42 0.04
CA ILE A 20 -1.26 11.67 0.53
C ILE A 20 -1.82 12.48 -0.64
N LEU A 21 -1.05 12.70 -1.68
CA LEU A 21 -1.48 13.50 -2.83
C LEU A 21 -2.67 12.87 -3.55
N ARG A 22 -2.59 11.57 -3.83
CA ARG A 22 -3.64 10.84 -4.53
C ARG A 22 -4.90 10.70 -3.67
N ASP A 23 -4.75 10.17 -2.47
CA ASP A 23 -5.89 9.82 -1.62
C ASP A 23 -6.51 11.09 -0.99
N CYS A 24 -5.74 11.86 -0.21
CA CYS A 24 -6.27 13.02 0.50
C CYS A 24 -6.48 14.24 -0.42
N GLY A 25 -5.65 14.42 -1.46
CA GLY A 25 -5.71 15.59 -2.34
C GLY A 25 -6.67 15.45 -3.52
N ILE A 26 -6.86 14.26 -4.06
CA ILE A 26 -7.64 14.05 -5.28
C ILE A 26 -8.85 13.13 -5.02
N GLU A 27 -8.60 11.93 -4.51
CA GLU A 27 -9.61 10.88 -4.42
C GLU A 27 -10.72 11.25 -3.43
N VAL A 28 -10.36 11.58 -2.20
CA VAL A 28 -11.36 11.90 -1.15
C VAL A 28 -12.20 13.14 -1.48
N PRO A 29 -11.65 14.29 -1.87
CA PRO A 29 -12.46 15.44 -2.26
C PRO A 29 -13.39 15.13 -3.42
N THR A 30 -12.93 14.43 -4.45
CA THR A 30 -13.76 14.06 -5.60
C THR A 30 -14.92 13.16 -5.19
N LYS A 31 -14.67 12.14 -4.37
CA LYS A 31 -15.70 11.23 -3.85
C LYS A 31 -16.74 11.96 -3.02
N ILE A 32 -16.35 12.94 -2.19
CA ILE A 32 -17.26 13.75 -1.38
C ILE A 32 -18.20 14.55 -2.27
N VAL A 33 -17.64 15.24 -3.28
CA VAL A 33 -18.44 16.05 -4.23
C VAL A 33 -19.39 15.16 -5.03
N LEU A 34 -18.93 14.02 -5.54
CA LEU A 34 -19.75 13.08 -6.28
C LEU A 34 -20.88 12.51 -5.41
N THR A 35 -20.59 12.13 -4.17
CA THR A 35 -21.59 11.64 -3.21
C THR A 35 -22.65 12.71 -2.91
N TYR A 36 -22.24 13.96 -2.68
CA TYR A 36 -23.16 15.06 -2.50
C TYR A 36 -24.07 15.24 -3.71
N ASN A 37 -23.50 15.35 -4.91
CA ASN A 37 -24.25 15.59 -6.15
C ASN A 37 -25.19 14.44 -6.50
N GLN A 38 -24.83 13.20 -6.17
CA GLN A 38 -25.68 12.03 -6.39
C GLN A 38 -26.92 12.09 -5.49
N ASN A 39 -26.73 12.30 -4.20
CA ASN A 39 -27.83 12.32 -3.24
C ASN A 39 -28.69 13.58 -3.33
N LYS A 40 -28.12 14.71 -3.82
CA LYS A 40 -28.84 15.99 -3.97
C LYS A 40 -30.04 15.91 -4.91
N LYS A 41 -30.06 14.96 -5.83
CA LYS A 41 -31.17 14.73 -6.75
C LYS A 41 -32.50 14.44 -6.04
N GLU A 42 -32.42 13.77 -4.88
CA GLU A 42 -33.60 13.39 -4.11
C GLU A 42 -33.78 14.24 -2.84
N SER A 43 -32.70 14.58 -2.11
CA SER A 43 -32.75 15.40 -0.89
C SER A 43 -31.44 16.13 -0.63
N LYS A 44 -31.51 17.47 -0.46
CA LYS A 44 -30.33 18.30 -0.08
C LYS A 44 -29.84 17.99 1.33
N GLY A 45 -30.73 17.71 2.27
CA GLY A 45 -30.36 17.37 3.65
C GLY A 45 -29.61 16.07 3.74
N ILE A 46 -30.12 15.03 3.07
CA ILE A 46 -29.46 13.71 2.99
C ILE A 46 -28.14 13.81 2.21
N ALA A 47 -28.08 14.60 1.13
CA ALA A 47 -26.83 14.81 0.38
C ALA A 47 -25.71 15.36 1.25
N TYR A 48 -26.01 16.33 2.12
CA TYR A 48 -25.03 16.87 3.07
C TYR A 48 -24.58 15.80 4.08
N LEU A 49 -25.50 14.99 4.61
CA LEU A 49 -25.15 13.92 5.55
C LEU A 49 -24.31 12.84 4.89
N ALA A 50 -24.65 12.41 3.67
CA ALA A 50 -23.89 11.44 2.90
C ALA A 50 -22.46 11.93 2.61
N ALA A 51 -22.33 13.18 2.19
CA ALA A 51 -21.02 13.81 1.96
C ALA A 51 -20.20 13.92 3.25
N ARG A 52 -20.85 14.26 4.38
CA ARG A 52 -20.21 14.32 5.70
C ARG A 52 -19.76 12.92 6.18
N GLU A 53 -20.60 11.89 6.03
CA GLU A 53 -20.21 10.52 6.35
C GLU A 53 -19.00 10.09 5.51
N ARG A 54 -19.03 10.39 4.22
CA ARG A 54 -17.91 10.12 3.31
C ARG A 54 -16.63 10.85 3.74
N PHE A 55 -16.74 12.14 4.07
CA PHE A 55 -15.60 12.94 4.56
C PHE A 55 -14.98 12.33 5.81
N LEU A 56 -15.80 12.03 6.82
CA LEU A 56 -15.30 11.47 8.08
C LEU A 56 -14.69 10.07 7.90
N ASP A 57 -15.33 9.23 7.10
CA ASP A 57 -14.86 7.87 6.84
C ASP A 57 -13.50 7.88 6.10
N GLU A 58 -13.40 8.57 4.99
CA GLU A 58 -12.22 8.55 4.14
C GLU A 58 -11.02 9.25 4.82
N TYR A 59 -11.21 10.46 5.40
CA TYR A 59 -10.10 11.16 6.06
C TYR A 59 -9.67 10.49 7.37
N ALA A 60 -10.58 9.96 8.18
CA ALA A 60 -10.19 9.24 9.39
C ALA A 60 -9.48 7.92 9.05
N THR A 61 -9.93 7.21 8.02
CA THR A 61 -9.26 6.02 7.50
C THR A 61 -7.85 6.37 7.01
N SER A 62 -7.70 7.45 6.22
CA SER A 62 -6.39 7.92 5.76
C SER A 62 -5.47 8.33 6.93
N ALA A 63 -6.00 8.98 7.98
CA ALA A 63 -5.22 9.32 9.17
C ALA A 63 -4.70 8.09 9.93
N VAL A 64 -5.50 7.02 10.02
CA VAL A 64 -5.06 5.75 10.61
C VAL A 64 -3.98 5.08 9.75
N TRP A 65 -4.14 5.11 8.42
CA TRP A 65 -3.14 4.60 7.49
C TRP A 65 -1.81 5.34 7.58
N LEU A 66 -1.86 6.67 7.54
CA LEU A 66 -0.67 7.51 7.45
C LEU A 66 0.01 7.73 8.81
N GLY A 67 -0.74 7.66 9.91
CA GLY A 67 -0.24 7.91 11.26
C GLY A 67 -0.35 6.72 12.21
N GLY A 68 -1.50 6.07 12.26
CA GLY A 68 -1.79 5.01 13.24
C GLY A 68 -0.94 3.76 13.05
N ILE A 69 -0.78 3.28 11.81
CA ILE A 69 0.04 2.09 11.52
C ILE A 69 1.53 2.34 11.79
N PRO A 70 2.15 3.44 11.33
CA PRO A 70 3.53 3.77 11.71
C PRO A 70 3.73 3.94 13.21
N LEU A 71 2.76 4.54 13.92
CA LEU A 71 2.81 4.69 15.37
C LEU A 71 2.78 3.32 16.08
N ALA A 72 1.89 2.42 15.65
CA ALA A 72 1.84 1.05 16.19
C ALA A 72 3.14 0.29 15.94
N ASP A 73 3.70 0.37 14.73
CA ASP A 73 5.01 -0.22 14.41
C ASP A 73 6.14 0.35 15.29
N TRP A 74 6.15 1.66 15.52
CA TRP A 74 7.15 2.32 16.35
C TRP A 74 7.06 1.86 17.82
N LEU A 75 5.84 1.80 18.39
CA LEU A 75 5.60 1.32 19.76
C LEU A 75 6.05 -0.14 19.91
N CYS A 76 5.69 -1.00 18.97
CA CYS A 76 6.10 -2.40 18.98
C CYS A 76 7.62 -2.55 18.84
N ASN A 77 8.27 -1.75 17.99
CA ASN A 77 9.72 -1.75 17.85
C ASN A 77 10.40 -1.35 19.17
N LYS A 78 9.85 -0.35 19.89
CA LYS A 78 10.35 0.06 21.21
C LYS A 78 10.21 -1.07 22.25
N ALA A 79 9.08 -1.79 22.23
CA ALA A 79 8.86 -2.94 23.12
C ALA A 79 9.83 -4.11 22.81
N ILE A 80 10.12 -4.39 21.53
CA ILE A 80 11.09 -5.43 21.12
C ILE A 80 12.50 -5.05 21.59
N LYS A 81 12.89 -3.78 21.39
CA LYS A 81 14.19 -3.27 21.86
C LYS A 81 14.33 -3.33 23.38
N ALA A 82 13.27 -3.08 24.15
CA ALA A 82 13.25 -3.20 25.60
C ALA A 82 13.50 -4.65 26.10
N LYS A 83 13.25 -5.66 25.25
CA LYS A 83 13.62 -7.06 25.49
C LYS A 83 15.04 -7.41 25.04
N GLY A 84 15.84 -6.41 24.66
CA GLY A 84 17.22 -6.60 24.20
C GLY A 84 17.35 -7.20 22.78
N LEU A 85 16.25 -7.24 22.02
CA LEU A 85 16.19 -7.75 20.66
C LEU A 85 16.07 -6.62 19.65
N SER A 86 16.60 -6.83 18.43
CA SER A 86 16.48 -5.88 17.34
C SER A 86 15.26 -6.19 16.49
N PRO A 87 14.35 -5.22 16.23
CA PRO A 87 13.21 -5.45 15.34
C PRO A 87 13.59 -5.53 13.85
N ASP A 88 14.87 -5.31 13.52
CA ASP A 88 15.36 -5.22 12.15
C ASP A 88 15.72 -6.56 11.53
N VAL A 89 15.84 -7.65 12.32
CA VAL A 89 16.19 -8.97 11.81
C VAL A 89 15.03 -9.60 11.04
N ASN A 90 15.26 -9.92 9.77
CA ASN A 90 14.24 -10.52 8.91
C ASN A 90 14.09 -12.02 9.18
N LEU A 91 12.86 -12.47 9.47
CA LEU A 91 12.60 -13.89 9.77
C LEU A 91 12.85 -14.83 8.58
N LYS A 92 12.95 -14.32 7.34
CA LYS A 92 13.33 -15.14 6.19
C LYS A 92 14.73 -15.72 6.31
N LEU A 93 15.62 -15.04 7.04
CA LEU A 93 16.98 -15.53 7.32
C LEU A 93 16.98 -16.87 8.08
N PHE A 94 15.92 -17.17 8.83
CA PHE A 94 15.78 -18.45 9.56
C PHE A 94 15.21 -19.57 8.71
N LYS A 95 14.66 -19.31 7.53
CA LYS A 95 14.10 -20.34 6.64
C LYS A 95 15.18 -21.12 5.90
N GLU A 96 16.29 -20.44 5.58
CA GLU A 96 17.41 -20.98 4.83
C GLU A 96 18.69 -20.86 5.69
N GLU A 97 18.70 -21.48 6.89
CA GLU A 97 19.73 -21.25 7.92
C GLU A 97 21.16 -21.31 7.36
N ASN A 98 21.45 -22.25 6.44
CA ASN A 98 22.75 -22.44 5.79
C ASN A 98 22.78 -21.97 4.34
N GLY A 99 21.70 -21.37 3.84
CA GLY A 99 21.66 -20.79 2.49
C GLY A 99 22.50 -19.52 2.38
N ILE A 100 22.76 -19.09 1.15
CA ILE A 100 23.56 -17.89 0.81
C ILE A 100 23.05 -16.58 1.44
N GLN A 101 21.82 -16.56 1.97
CA GLN A 101 21.24 -15.50 2.78
C GLN A 101 20.77 -15.98 4.14
N GLY A 102 21.11 -17.23 4.54
CA GLY A 102 20.73 -17.78 5.82
C GLY A 102 21.37 -17.05 6.98
N ILE A 103 20.77 -17.19 8.18
CA ILE A 103 21.26 -16.50 9.38
C ILE A 103 22.70 -16.89 9.72
N ASN A 104 23.05 -18.17 9.57
CA ASN A 104 24.40 -18.65 9.86
C ASN A 104 25.42 -18.06 8.89
N TYR A 105 25.10 -18.08 7.59
CA TYR A 105 25.96 -17.49 6.56
C TYR A 105 26.20 -15.99 6.82
N ASN A 106 25.14 -15.23 7.14
CA ASN A 106 25.30 -13.80 7.41
C ASN A 106 26.10 -13.53 8.71
N ILE A 107 25.94 -14.35 9.76
CA ILE A 107 26.75 -14.22 10.98
C ILE A 107 28.23 -14.38 10.64
N GLU A 108 28.63 -15.45 9.95
CA GLU A 108 30.02 -15.71 9.63
C GLU A 108 30.62 -14.67 8.68
N LYS A 109 29.91 -14.36 7.60
CA LYS A 109 30.37 -13.39 6.58
C LYS A 109 30.58 -11.99 7.15
N PHE A 110 29.67 -11.53 8.01
CA PHE A 110 29.67 -10.14 8.50
C PHE A 110 30.27 -9.94 9.90
N LYS A 111 30.78 -11.01 10.53
CA LYS A 111 31.35 -10.98 11.89
C LYS A 111 32.37 -9.86 12.12
N LYS A 112 33.26 -9.64 11.14
CA LYS A 112 34.28 -8.58 11.20
C LYS A 112 33.82 -7.24 10.61
N LEU A 113 32.86 -7.28 9.69
CA LEU A 113 32.44 -6.13 8.90
C LEU A 113 31.32 -5.31 9.57
N ALA A 114 30.44 -5.97 10.31
CA ALA A 114 29.28 -5.37 10.95
C ALA A 114 28.99 -6.04 12.32
N PRO A 115 29.89 -5.94 13.32
CA PRO A 115 29.80 -6.70 14.55
C PRO A 115 28.51 -6.44 15.33
N ASP A 116 27.99 -5.21 15.35
CA ASP A 116 26.77 -4.88 16.09
C ASP A 116 25.52 -5.48 15.42
N ALA A 117 25.44 -5.45 14.08
CA ALA A 117 24.38 -6.12 13.35
C ALA A 117 24.44 -7.65 13.53
N VAL A 118 25.63 -8.23 13.61
CA VAL A 118 25.85 -9.66 13.88
C VAL A 118 25.43 -10.02 15.31
N LYS A 119 25.71 -9.19 16.30
CA LYS A 119 25.18 -9.39 17.68
C LYS A 119 23.65 -9.48 17.68
N ASP A 120 22.97 -8.62 16.92
CA ASP A 120 21.51 -8.69 16.76
C ASP A 120 21.06 -10.04 16.17
N LEU A 121 21.76 -10.54 15.14
CA LEU A 121 21.47 -11.83 14.52
C LEU A 121 21.64 -13.00 15.51
N ILE A 122 22.73 -13.01 16.28
CA ILE A 122 23.03 -14.03 17.29
C ILE A 122 21.92 -14.04 18.35
N LYS A 123 21.59 -12.87 18.93
CA LYS A 123 20.53 -12.75 19.93
C LYS A 123 19.17 -13.21 19.40
N ALA A 124 18.84 -12.85 18.16
CA ALA A 124 17.59 -13.27 17.52
C ALA A 124 17.58 -14.79 17.28
N LYS A 125 18.73 -15.40 16.91
CA LYS A 125 18.87 -16.84 16.72
C LYS A 125 18.72 -17.61 18.04
N GLU A 126 19.41 -17.20 19.11
CA GLU A 126 19.31 -17.79 20.43
C GLU A 126 17.90 -17.72 21.02
N ASN A 127 17.17 -16.66 20.72
CA ASN A 127 15.81 -16.41 21.20
C ASN A 127 14.76 -16.56 20.12
N LYS A 128 14.96 -17.43 19.10
CA LYS A 128 14.12 -17.56 17.90
C LYS A 128 12.62 -17.58 18.20
N LYS A 129 12.17 -18.46 19.11
CA LYS A 129 10.74 -18.58 19.47
C LYS A 129 10.13 -17.31 20.06
N LEU A 130 10.89 -16.62 20.93
CA LEU A 130 10.46 -15.34 21.51
C LEU A 130 10.41 -14.26 20.42
N TYR A 131 11.43 -14.22 19.58
CA TYR A 131 11.54 -13.26 18.49
C TYR A 131 10.41 -13.40 17.48
N GLU A 132 10.08 -14.62 17.06
CA GLU A 132 8.93 -14.92 16.20
C GLU A 132 7.62 -14.44 16.79
N LYS A 133 7.39 -14.69 18.11
CA LYS A 133 6.19 -14.23 18.81
C LYS A 133 6.10 -12.70 18.88
N LEU A 134 7.20 -12.01 19.15
CA LEU A 134 7.24 -10.55 19.19
C LEU A 134 6.98 -9.90 17.84
N LEU A 135 7.56 -10.44 16.76
CA LEU A 135 7.29 -9.95 15.41
C LEU A 135 5.87 -10.26 14.94
N ALA A 136 5.32 -11.42 15.30
CA ALA A 136 3.91 -11.72 15.07
C ALA A 136 2.99 -10.77 15.84
N GLY A 137 3.29 -10.51 17.11
CA GLY A 137 2.59 -9.51 17.92
C GLY A 137 2.64 -8.11 17.30
N LYS A 138 3.80 -7.70 16.80
CA LYS A 138 3.96 -6.45 16.07
C LYS A 138 3.07 -6.41 14.81
N PHE A 139 3.06 -7.49 14.02
CA PHE A 139 2.20 -7.56 12.84
C PHE A 139 0.73 -7.46 13.22
N ILE A 140 0.29 -8.24 14.21
CA ILE A 140 -1.11 -8.20 14.68
C ILE A 140 -1.47 -6.79 15.17
N ALA A 141 -0.63 -6.16 15.97
CA ALA A 141 -0.88 -4.81 16.47
C ALA A 141 -0.98 -3.77 15.35
N SER A 142 -0.07 -3.83 14.37
CA SER A 142 -0.04 -2.87 13.26
C SER A 142 -1.06 -3.13 12.16
N THR A 143 -1.75 -4.28 12.16
CA THR A 143 -2.80 -4.61 11.17
C THR A 143 -4.17 -4.76 11.83
N THR A 144 -4.29 -5.58 12.88
CA THR A 144 -5.58 -5.90 13.51
C THR A 144 -6.19 -4.69 14.23
N ILE A 145 -5.39 -3.89 14.94
CA ILE A 145 -5.90 -2.69 15.62
C ILE A 145 -6.44 -1.68 14.60
N PRO A 146 -5.72 -1.31 13.53
CA PRO A 146 -6.26 -0.48 12.46
C PRO A 146 -7.51 -1.06 11.80
N ILE A 147 -7.55 -2.37 11.51
CA ILE A 147 -8.71 -3.03 10.91
C ILE A 147 -9.94 -2.89 11.83
N LEU A 148 -9.79 -3.19 13.12
CA LEU A 148 -10.89 -3.08 14.09
C LEU A 148 -11.38 -1.64 14.21
N PHE A 149 -10.47 -0.69 14.25
CA PHE A 149 -10.84 0.72 14.34
C PHE A 149 -11.57 1.20 13.07
N MET A 150 -10.94 1.05 11.90
CA MET A 150 -11.48 1.55 10.64
C MET A 150 -12.70 0.77 10.14
N GLY A 151 -12.68 -0.57 10.31
CA GLY A 151 -13.74 -1.44 9.80
C GLY A 151 -14.97 -1.54 10.71
N PHE A 152 -14.80 -1.42 12.04
CA PHE A 152 -15.88 -1.69 12.98
C PHE A 152 -16.21 -0.52 13.90
N ILE A 153 -15.22 0.18 14.48
CA ILE A 153 -15.44 1.25 15.47
C ILE A 153 -15.84 2.53 14.76
N LEU A 154 -15.02 2.99 13.82
CA LEU A 154 -15.23 4.23 13.09
C LEU A 154 -16.59 4.30 12.38
N PRO A 155 -17.05 3.26 11.63
CA PRO A 155 -18.37 3.27 11.01
C PRO A 155 -19.49 3.45 12.03
N LYS A 156 -19.45 2.74 13.15
CA LYS A 156 -20.47 2.85 14.20
C LYS A 156 -20.53 4.25 14.80
N LEU A 157 -19.38 4.90 15.03
CA LEU A 157 -19.32 6.27 15.54
C LEU A 157 -19.91 7.26 14.52
N ILE A 158 -19.59 7.10 13.24
CA ILE A 158 -20.13 7.93 12.16
C ILE A 158 -21.64 7.75 12.06
N PHE A 159 -22.12 6.50 12.03
CA PHE A 159 -23.54 6.19 11.93
C PHE A 159 -24.34 6.70 13.13
N ALA A 160 -23.84 6.53 14.35
CA ALA A 160 -24.47 7.08 15.56
C ALA A 160 -24.57 8.62 15.51
N SER A 161 -23.51 9.29 15.00
CA SER A 161 -23.51 10.74 14.80
C SER A 161 -24.48 11.18 13.70
N SER A 162 -24.69 10.40 12.67
CA SER A 162 -25.62 10.71 11.57
C SER A 162 -27.07 10.39 11.93
N ALA A 163 -27.33 9.33 12.68
CA ALA A 163 -28.69 8.96 13.12
C ALA A 163 -29.39 10.11 13.83
N LYS A 164 -28.71 10.76 14.79
CA LYS A 164 -29.26 11.93 15.49
C LYS A 164 -29.59 13.11 14.58
N LYS A 165 -28.84 13.27 13.49
CA LYS A 165 -29.07 14.35 12.51
C LYS A 165 -30.17 14.01 11.53
N ILE A 166 -30.30 12.75 11.15
CA ILE A 166 -31.39 12.24 10.30
C ILE A 166 -32.71 12.44 11.02
N GLU A 167 -32.79 12.07 12.32
CA GLU A 167 -33.96 12.26 13.14
C GLU A 167 -34.41 13.74 13.15
N LYS A 168 -33.49 14.66 13.43
CA LYS A 168 -33.78 16.12 13.38
C LYS A 168 -34.19 16.63 12.01
N LEU A 169 -33.66 16.07 10.92
CA LEU A 169 -34.09 16.45 9.57
C LEU A 169 -35.50 15.92 9.27
N ARG A 170 -35.80 14.71 9.69
CA ARG A 170 -37.13 14.09 9.55
C ARG A 170 -38.17 14.82 10.38
N GLU A 171 -37.85 15.23 11.60
CA GLU A 171 -38.74 16.07 12.42
C GLU A 171 -39.10 17.39 11.71
N LYS A 172 -38.10 18.03 11.08
CA LYS A 172 -38.31 19.26 10.29
C LYS A 172 -39.10 19.02 9.00
N GLU A 173 -38.94 17.86 8.36
CA GLU A 173 -39.68 17.46 7.17
C GLU A 173 -41.06 16.88 7.53
N ALA A 174 -41.23 16.30 8.71
CA ALA A 174 -42.48 15.71 9.23
C ALA A 174 -43.42 16.79 9.77
N THR A 175 -42.94 17.96 10.15
CA THR A 175 -43.81 19.13 10.38
C THR A 175 -44.57 19.54 9.09
N ASN A 176 -44.19 18.94 7.95
CA ASN A 176 -44.86 19.05 6.66
C ASN A 176 -45.52 17.75 6.15
N LYS A 177 -45.33 16.57 6.78
CA LYS A 177 -46.01 15.31 6.45
C LYS A 177 -45.87 14.28 7.58
N GLN A 178 -46.99 13.64 7.93
CA GLN A 178 -47.19 12.69 9.05
C GLN A 178 -46.14 11.59 9.28
N GLN A 179 -46.04 11.25 10.56
CA GLN A 179 -45.17 10.27 11.27
C GLN A 179 -45.08 8.88 10.67
N ILE A 180 -43.85 8.31 10.69
CA ILE A 180 -43.63 6.86 10.66
C ILE A 180 -42.48 6.48 11.62
N SER A 181 -42.77 5.48 12.45
CA SER A 181 -41.96 4.96 13.54
C SER A 181 -40.91 3.93 13.06
N PHE A 182 -39.73 3.91 13.69
CA PHE A 182 -38.68 2.92 13.40
C PHE A 182 -38.23 2.21 14.66
N THR A 183 -38.30 0.88 14.62
CA THR A 183 -37.56 0.00 15.54
C THR A 183 -37.14 -1.24 14.78
N GLN A 184 -35.87 -1.39 14.45
CA GLN A 184 -35.30 -2.69 14.07
C GLN A 184 -34.02 -2.92 14.87
N LYS A 185 -34.07 -3.89 15.78
CA LYS A 185 -32.92 -4.41 16.50
C LYS A 185 -32.29 -5.51 15.67
N ASP A 186 -31.13 -5.28 15.11
CA ASP A 186 -30.36 -6.32 14.43
C ASP A 186 -29.60 -7.19 15.43
N LYS A 187 -29.73 -8.52 15.23
CA LYS A 187 -28.99 -9.53 15.99
C LYS A 187 -27.53 -9.53 15.58
N PHE A 188 -26.65 -9.37 16.55
CA PHE A 188 -25.21 -9.49 16.38
C PHE A 188 -24.79 -10.91 15.99
N PHE A 189 -23.98 -11.04 14.95
CA PHE A 189 -23.23 -12.25 14.67
C PHE A 189 -22.20 -12.51 15.77
N LYS A 190 -22.25 -13.70 16.38
CA LYS A 190 -21.16 -14.19 17.23
C LYS A 190 -19.96 -14.50 16.32
N SER A 191 -18.89 -13.74 16.49
CA SER A 191 -17.60 -14.01 15.87
C SER A 191 -16.97 -15.21 16.59
N GLU A 192 -16.75 -16.30 15.87
CA GLU A 192 -15.89 -17.39 16.34
C GLU A 192 -14.44 -16.87 16.40
N LYS A 193 -13.77 -17.14 17.51
CA LYS A 193 -12.36 -16.76 17.69
C LYS A 193 -11.50 -17.62 16.76
N PRO A 194 -10.77 -17.03 15.80
CA PRO A 194 -9.87 -17.80 14.97
C PRO A 194 -8.73 -18.39 15.81
N THR A 195 -8.60 -19.70 15.81
CA THR A 195 -7.47 -20.42 16.41
C THR A 195 -6.31 -20.40 15.44
N PHE A 196 -5.24 -19.75 15.83
CA PHE A 196 -4.07 -19.55 14.97
C PHE A 196 -3.00 -20.60 15.24
N THR A 197 -2.70 -21.45 14.27
CA THR A 197 -1.62 -22.44 14.33
C THR A 197 -0.26 -21.83 13.90
N GLY A 198 0.86 -22.26 14.51
CA GLY A 198 2.15 -21.60 14.47
C GLY A 198 2.84 -21.39 13.10
N SER A 199 2.42 -22.10 12.03
CA SER A 199 3.08 -22.00 10.72
C SER A 199 2.78 -20.69 9.95
N TRP A 200 1.62 -20.06 10.18
CA TRP A 200 1.25 -18.80 9.52
C TRP A 200 1.98 -17.59 10.11
N ILE A 201 2.42 -17.65 11.38
CA ILE A 201 3.15 -16.58 12.08
C ILE A 201 4.38 -16.14 11.32
N THR A 202 5.18 -17.10 10.85
CA THR A 202 6.40 -16.85 10.07
C THR A 202 6.08 -16.25 8.69
N SER A 203 4.97 -16.66 8.09
CA SER A 203 4.53 -16.12 6.79
C SER A 203 4.08 -14.67 6.89
N VAL A 204 3.30 -14.36 7.91
CA VAL A 204 2.74 -13.02 8.19
C VAL A 204 3.81 -12.01 8.63
N ALA A 205 4.74 -12.42 9.49
CA ALA A 205 5.83 -11.56 9.93
C ALA A 205 6.80 -11.18 8.79
N ASN A 206 6.82 -11.96 7.70
CA ASN A 206 7.62 -11.71 6.51
C ASN A 206 6.87 -10.96 5.40
N PHE A 207 5.66 -10.48 5.64
CA PHE A 207 4.91 -9.75 4.62
C PHE A 207 5.63 -8.46 4.21
N THR A 208 5.72 -8.26 2.91
CA THR A 208 6.16 -6.99 2.33
C THR A 208 5.15 -5.88 2.66
N THR A 209 5.57 -4.63 2.59
CA THR A 209 4.65 -3.49 2.78
C THR A 209 3.37 -3.61 1.93
N PRO A 210 3.42 -3.92 0.63
CA PRO A 210 2.20 -4.13 -0.17
C PRO A 210 1.31 -5.27 0.35
N ASN A 211 1.89 -6.35 0.87
CA ASN A 211 1.11 -7.46 1.42
C ASN A 211 0.43 -7.08 2.75
N LYS A 212 1.13 -6.30 3.60
CA LYS A 212 0.52 -5.73 4.83
C LYS A 212 -0.65 -4.81 4.46
N MET A 213 -0.46 -3.94 3.47
CA MET A 213 -1.53 -3.08 2.96
C MET A 213 -2.73 -3.88 2.46
N ALA A 214 -2.52 -4.88 1.62
CA ALA A 214 -3.59 -5.71 1.09
C ALA A 214 -4.37 -6.44 2.20
N VAL A 215 -3.70 -6.94 3.24
CA VAL A 215 -4.35 -7.59 4.40
C VAL A 215 -5.14 -6.57 5.22
N THR A 216 -4.59 -5.38 5.44
CA THR A 216 -5.28 -4.33 6.21
C THR A 216 -6.50 -3.80 5.45
N ASP A 217 -6.37 -3.55 4.14
CA ASP A 217 -7.49 -3.12 3.30
C ASP A 217 -8.54 -4.21 3.14
N GLY A 218 -8.12 -5.47 3.01
CA GLY A 218 -9.05 -6.60 2.99
C GLY A 218 -9.83 -6.73 4.30
N GLY A 219 -9.15 -6.63 5.44
CA GLY A 219 -9.77 -6.65 6.76
C GLY A 219 -10.70 -5.45 6.99
N TYR A 220 -10.28 -4.26 6.56
CA TYR A 220 -11.11 -3.06 6.55
C TYR A 220 -12.37 -3.26 5.69
N ALA A 221 -12.23 -3.80 4.49
CA ALA A 221 -13.34 -4.06 3.58
C ALA A 221 -14.37 -5.02 4.22
N VAL A 222 -13.91 -6.13 4.81
CA VAL A 222 -14.77 -7.07 5.53
C VAL A 222 -15.49 -6.39 6.70
N GLY A 223 -14.76 -5.59 7.50
CA GLY A 223 -15.32 -4.85 8.62
C GLY A 223 -16.41 -3.87 8.20
N ARG A 224 -16.18 -3.12 7.11
CA ARG A 224 -17.17 -2.18 6.54
C ARG A 224 -18.42 -2.87 6.06
N VAL A 225 -18.31 -3.99 5.33
CA VAL A 225 -19.43 -4.77 4.86
C VAL A 225 -20.21 -5.39 6.05
N ALA A 226 -19.50 -5.88 7.07
CA ALA A 226 -20.12 -6.45 8.26
C ALA A 226 -20.86 -5.41 9.14
N THR A 227 -20.46 -4.14 9.09
CA THR A 227 -21.08 -3.03 9.86
C THR A 227 -22.15 -2.28 9.10
N ALA A 228 -22.51 -2.71 7.89
CA ALA A 228 -23.57 -2.10 7.09
C ALA A 228 -24.90 -2.08 7.86
N ARG A 229 -25.64 -0.96 7.77
CA ARG A 229 -26.90 -0.73 8.49
C ARG A 229 -28.07 -1.57 7.98
N ASN A 230 -28.02 -1.94 6.70
CA ASN A 230 -29.03 -2.79 6.05
C ASN A 230 -28.45 -3.60 4.88
N GLN A 231 -29.25 -4.49 4.31
CA GLN A 231 -28.80 -5.39 3.23
C GLN A 231 -28.40 -4.65 1.95
N ASN A 232 -29.12 -3.58 1.61
CA ASN A 232 -28.80 -2.79 0.42
C ASN A 232 -27.48 -2.02 0.59
N GLU A 233 -27.21 -1.48 1.78
CA GLU A 233 -25.90 -0.87 2.11
C GLU A 233 -24.79 -1.92 2.07
N ARG A 234 -25.07 -3.16 2.50
CA ARG A 234 -24.10 -4.26 2.42
C ARG A 234 -23.71 -4.58 0.98
N TYR A 235 -24.66 -4.64 0.05
CA TYR A 235 -24.37 -4.83 -1.38
C TYR A 235 -23.60 -3.65 -1.96
N ASP A 236 -24.00 -2.42 -1.68
CA ASP A 236 -23.34 -1.19 -2.13
C ASP A 236 -21.89 -1.11 -1.64
N LEU A 237 -21.66 -1.41 -0.34
CA LEU A 237 -20.32 -1.45 0.25
C LEU A 237 -19.48 -2.60 -0.30
N SER A 238 -20.07 -3.79 -0.54
CA SER A 238 -19.36 -4.93 -1.14
C SER A 238 -18.84 -4.57 -2.53
N PHE A 239 -19.66 -3.95 -3.37
CA PHE A 239 -19.25 -3.47 -4.68
C PHE A 239 -18.13 -2.43 -4.58
N LYS A 240 -18.29 -1.41 -3.70
CA LYS A 240 -17.27 -0.39 -3.44
C LYS A 240 -15.93 -1.02 -3.04
N MET A 241 -15.95 -1.93 -2.06
CA MET A 241 -14.73 -2.52 -1.50
C MET A 241 -14.01 -3.43 -2.50
N ALA A 242 -14.77 -4.24 -3.26
CA ALA A 242 -14.21 -5.05 -4.34
C ALA A 242 -13.54 -4.18 -5.41
N GLY A 243 -14.19 -3.11 -5.85
CA GLY A 243 -13.64 -2.15 -6.79
C GLY A 243 -12.38 -1.44 -6.26
N MET A 244 -12.39 -1.03 -4.99
CA MET A 244 -11.21 -0.46 -4.33
C MET A 244 -10.03 -1.43 -4.34
N MET A 245 -10.21 -2.70 -3.96
CA MET A 245 -9.16 -3.72 -3.98
C MET A 245 -8.60 -3.92 -5.39
N LEU A 246 -9.46 -3.99 -6.40
CA LEU A 246 -9.06 -4.12 -7.80
C LEU A 246 -8.23 -2.92 -8.27
N PHE A 247 -8.73 -1.71 -8.05
CA PHE A 247 -8.10 -0.50 -8.58
C PHE A 247 -6.88 -0.03 -7.79
N ASN A 248 -6.74 -0.42 -6.52
CA ASN A 248 -5.55 -0.12 -5.74
C ASN A 248 -4.39 -1.11 -5.98
N PHE A 249 -4.68 -2.42 -6.08
CA PHE A 249 -3.63 -3.44 -6.05
C PHE A 249 -3.35 -4.12 -7.39
N VAL A 250 -4.32 -4.17 -8.28
CA VAL A 250 -4.22 -4.91 -9.55
C VAL A 250 -4.01 -3.96 -10.73
N THR A 251 -4.91 -3.02 -10.90
CA THR A 251 -4.95 -2.15 -12.08
C THR A 251 -3.69 -1.30 -12.29
N PRO A 252 -3.08 -0.67 -11.25
CA PRO A 252 -1.87 0.12 -11.45
C PRO A 252 -0.69 -0.70 -12.00
N LYS A 253 -0.58 -1.96 -11.58
CA LYS A 253 0.46 -2.88 -12.10
C LYS A 253 0.21 -3.24 -13.57
N TRP A 254 -1.05 -3.43 -13.95
CA TRP A 254 -1.41 -3.72 -15.35
C TRP A 254 -1.15 -2.50 -16.24
N ILE A 255 -1.55 -1.30 -15.80
CA ILE A 255 -1.28 -0.06 -16.53
C ILE A 255 0.24 0.13 -16.69
N GLU A 256 1.02 0.00 -15.62
CA GLU A 256 2.48 0.11 -15.66
C GLU A 256 3.09 -0.86 -16.67
N LYS A 257 2.70 -2.14 -16.59
CA LYS A 257 3.19 -3.18 -17.50
C LYS A 257 2.84 -2.87 -18.95
N ALA A 258 1.62 -2.41 -19.23
CA ALA A 258 1.19 -2.03 -20.57
C ALA A 258 1.99 -0.83 -21.11
N LEU A 259 2.14 0.23 -20.30
CA LEU A 259 2.89 1.44 -20.68
C LEU A 259 4.38 1.14 -20.91
N ASN A 260 4.99 0.35 -20.02
CA ASN A 260 6.39 -0.06 -20.18
C ASN A 260 6.59 -0.92 -21.45
N LYS A 261 5.63 -1.79 -21.78
CA LYS A 261 5.67 -2.59 -23.03
C LYS A 261 5.53 -1.70 -24.26
N LEU A 262 4.67 -0.69 -24.21
CA LEU A 262 4.47 0.25 -25.33
C LEU A 262 5.71 1.12 -25.60
N THR A 263 6.36 1.58 -24.56
CA THR A 263 7.51 2.51 -24.69
C THR A 263 8.86 1.81 -24.71
N GLY A 264 8.93 0.54 -24.27
CA GLY A 264 10.17 -0.22 -24.14
C GLY A 264 11.08 0.28 -23.01
N VAL A 265 10.61 1.18 -22.12
CA VAL A 265 11.42 1.83 -21.07
C VAL A 265 11.10 1.29 -19.71
N GLU A 266 12.06 0.59 -19.10
CA GLU A 266 11.95 0.04 -17.73
C GLU A 266 12.61 0.93 -16.68
N LEU A 267 13.73 1.61 -17.02
CA LEU A 267 14.54 2.35 -16.05
C LEU A 267 13.82 3.61 -15.53
N ASP A 268 14.01 3.84 -14.22
CA ASP A 268 13.47 5.02 -13.53
C ASP A 268 14.07 6.33 -14.06
N PRO A 269 13.28 7.42 -14.15
CA PRO A 269 13.75 8.73 -14.61
C PRO A 269 14.91 9.31 -13.80
N ILE A 270 15.07 8.91 -12.53
CA ILE A 270 16.20 9.35 -11.68
C ILE A 270 17.52 8.80 -12.22
N ILE A 271 17.56 7.53 -12.62
CA ILE A 271 18.75 6.90 -13.20
C ILE A 271 19.07 7.59 -14.52
N LEU A 272 18.06 7.79 -15.37
CA LEU A 272 18.21 8.42 -16.69
C LEU A 272 18.57 9.90 -16.62
N ALA A 273 18.33 10.56 -15.49
CA ALA A 273 18.71 11.95 -15.26
C ALA A 273 20.13 12.11 -14.68
N ASP A 274 20.78 11.02 -14.30
CA ASP A 274 22.10 11.06 -13.69
C ASP A 274 23.19 11.22 -14.74
N LYS A 275 23.96 12.31 -14.63
CA LYS A 275 25.09 12.59 -15.53
C LYS A 275 26.19 11.55 -15.41
N ASN A 276 26.41 11.01 -14.19
CA ASN A 276 27.42 9.97 -13.96
C ASN A 276 27.03 8.67 -14.67
N PHE A 277 25.75 8.31 -14.65
CA PHE A 277 25.26 7.15 -15.39
C PHE A 277 25.49 7.29 -16.90
N ALA A 278 25.12 8.42 -17.47
CA ALA A 278 25.37 8.73 -18.88
C ALA A 278 26.88 8.72 -19.22
N GLY A 279 27.71 9.27 -18.33
CA GLY A 279 29.17 9.28 -18.48
C GLY A 279 29.77 7.87 -18.45
N GLN A 280 29.34 7.02 -17.52
CA GLN A 280 29.83 5.64 -17.42
C GLN A 280 29.40 4.78 -18.61
N ILE A 281 28.20 4.98 -19.16
CA ILE A 281 27.78 4.33 -20.40
C ILE A 281 28.69 4.76 -21.56
N LYS A 282 28.90 6.07 -21.71
CA LYS A 282 29.75 6.60 -22.79
C LYS A 282 31.19 6.05 -22.73
N ASN A 283 31.74 5.98 -21.52
CA ASN A 283 33.12 5.53 -21.29
C ASN A 283 33.24 4.00 -21.14
N LYS A 284 32.12 3.24 -21.25
CA LYS A 284 32.07 1.78 -21.03
C LYS A 284 32.65 1.35 -19.68
N SER A 285 32.51 2.22 -18.65
CA SER A 285 33.06 2.02 -17.31
C SER A 285 31.99 1.63 -16.27
N LEU A 286 30.75 1.37 -16.71
CA LEU A 286 29.68 0.95 -15.81
C LEU A 286 29.97 -0.45 -15.26
N THR A 287 30.06 -0.54 -13.93
CA THR A 287 30.28 -1.80 -13.23
C THR A 287 28.94 -2.38 -12.74
N LEU A 288 28.69 -3.64 -13.10
CA LEU A 288 27.51 -4.40 -12.72
C LEU A 288 27.90 -5.78 -12.16
N PRO A 289 27.03 -6.44 -11.37
CA PRO A 289 27.24 -7.87 -11.04
C PRO A 289 27.43 -8.72 -12.30
N LYS A 290 28.29 -9.74 -12.20
CA LYS A 290 28.66 -10.58 -13.36
C LYS A 290 27.45 -11.27 -14.01
N SER A 291 26.54 -11.78 -13.18
CA SER A 291 25.30 -12.39 -13.63
C SER A 291 24.12 -12.00 -12.72
N ASP A 292 22.92 -12.47 -13.04
CA ASP A 292 21.72 -12.34 -12.21
C ASP A 292 21.58 -13.45 -11.16
N SER A 293 22.62 -14.30 -10.99
CA SER A 293 22.66 -15.31 -9.93
C SER A 293 22.66 -14.67 -8.54
N ALA A 294 22.04 -15.34 -7.58
CA ALA A 294 22.01 -14.86 -6.20
C ALA A 294 23.43 -14.61 -5.63
N LYS A 295 24.38 -15.47 -5.98
CA LYS A 295 25.76 -15.36 -5.54
C LYS A 295 26.43 -14.12 -6.09
N ASP A 296 26.42 -13.92 -7.42
CA ASP A 296 27.09 -12.79 -8.05
C ASP A 296 26.49 -11.45 -7.65
N LEU A 297 25.16 -11.39 -7.47
CA LEU A 297 24.47 -10.21 -6.98
C LEU A 297 24.88 -9.85 -5.55
N LEU A 298 24.89 -10.82 -4.64
CA LEU A 298 25.24 -10.60 -3.24
C LEU A 298 26.75 -10.35 -3.05
N ASP A 299 27.60 -11.08 -3.77
CA ASP A 299 29.04 -10.85 -3.71
C ASP A 299 29.40 -9.44 -4.21
N PHE A 300 28.71 -8.95 -5.25
CA PHE A 300 28.93 -7.59 -5.74
C PHE A 300 28.50 -6.53 -4.74
N VAL A 301 27.33 -6.64 -4.11
CA VAL A 301 26.83 -5.63 -3.16
C VAL A 301 27.50 -5.72 -1.79
N ASP A 302 28.08 -6.86 -1.45
CA ASP A 302 28.81 -7.09 -0.19
C ASP A 302 30.29 -6.71 -0.29
N ASP A 303 30.82 -6.54 -1.52
CA ASP A 303 32.19 -6.07 -1.73
C ASP A 303 32.29 -4.57 -1.47
N ILE A 304 33.06 -4.20 -0.45
CA ILE A 304 33.25 -2.79 -0.04
C ILE A 304 33.82 -1.91 -1.16
N ARG A 305 34.54 -2.51 -2.12
CA ARG A 305 35.08 -1.79 -3.29
C ARG A 305 33.98 -1.28 -4.20
N ASN A 306 32.80 -1.93 -4.18
CA ASN A 306 31.66 -1.58 -5.00
C ASN A 306 30.66 -0.64 -4.27
N LYS A 307 30.91 -0.26 -3.02
CA LYS A 307 29.98 0.53 -2.19
C LYS A 307 29.51 1.84 -2.85
N ASP A 308 30.40 2.48 -3.61
CA ASP A 308 30.15 3.74 -4.31
C ASP A 308 29.79 3.53 -5.80
N SER A 309 29.64 2.27 -6.25
CA SER A 309 29.19 1.98 -7.61
C SER A 309 27.76 2.50 -7.84
N LEU A 310 27.45 2.89 -9.08
CA LEU A 310 26.11 3.35 -9.41
C LEU A 310 25.06 2.28 -9.15
N PHE A 311 25.38 1.02 -9.39
CA PHE A 311 24.46 -0.08 -9.13
C PHE A 311 24.06 -0.17 -7.65
N VAL A 312 25.05 -0.14 -6.73
CA VAL A 312 24.81 -0.21 -5.28
C VAL A 312 24.05 1.04 -4.81
N ASN A 313 24.44 2.23 -5.27
CA ASN A 313 23.78 3.49 -4.91
C ASN A 313 22.30 3.51 -5.33
N TYR A 314 21.98 3.03 -6.54
CA TYR A 314 20.59 2.94 -6.98
C TYR A 314 19.84 1.80 -6.29
N ALA A 315 20.47 0.62 -6.10
CA ALA A 315 19.84 -0.47 -5.36
C ALA A 315 19.46 -0.04 -3.94
N LYS A 316 20.31 0.73 -3.24
CA LYS A 316 20.01 1.38 -1.96
C LYS A 316 18.87 2.39 -2.10
N LYS A 317 18.95 3.31 -3.07
CA LYS A 317 17.94 4.37 -3.29
C LYS A 317 16.55 3.80 -3.56
N PHE A 318 16.46 2.72 -4.34
CA PHE A 318 15.21 2.02 -4.65
C PHE A 318 14.84 0.94 -3.63
N LYS A 319 15.49 0.93 -2.47
CA LYS A 319 15.22 -0.02 -1.37
C LYS A 319 15.27 -1.50 -1.81
N LYS A 320 16.12 -1.82 -2.79
CA LYS A 320 16.40 -3.21 -3.18
C LYS A 320 17.34 -3.89 -2.18
N ILE A 321 18.23 -3.09 -1.58
CA ILE A 321 19.14 -3.46 -0.50
C ILE A 321 19.11 -2.38 0.58
N LYS A 322 19.41 -2.77 1.82
CA LYS A 322 19.63 -1.85 2.95
C LYS A 322 21.11 -1.85 3.29
N MET A 323 21.66 -0.66 3.43
CA MET A 323 23.07 -0.46 3.78
C MET A 323 23.17 0.13 5.20
N LEU A 324 24.18 -0.28 5.93
CA LEU A 324 24.61 0.33 7.17
C LEU A 324 25.37 1.64 6.89
N ASP A 325 25.58 2.44 7.92
CA ASP A 325 26.28 3.74 7.82
C ASP A 325 27.73 3.60 7.36
N ASN A 326 28.37 2.45 7.64
CA ASN A 326 29.72 2.14 7.16
C ASN A 326 29.78 1.70 5.69
N GLY A 327 28.66 1.73 4.97
CA GLY A 327 28.59 1.36 3.55
C GLY A 327 28.59 -0.14 3.28
N ILE A 328 28.32 -0.95 4.28
CA ILE A 328 28.18 -2.41 4.16
C ILE A 328 26.69 -2.76 4.12
N ARG A 329 26.31 -3.80 3.36
CA ARG A 329 24.95 -4.32 3.35
C ARG A 329 24.54 -4.76 4.77
N ASP A 330 23.33 -4.37 5.19
CA ASP A 330 22.78 -4.78 6.47
C ASP A 330 22.50 -6.29 6.46
N PRO A 331 23.25 -7.10 7.23
CA PRO A 331 23.09 -8.56 7.24
C PRO A 331 21.78 -9.02 7.90
N ARG A 332 21.05 -8.14 8.58
CA ARG A 332 19.76 -8.42 9.21
C ARG A 332 18.61 -8.44 8.20
N GLU A 333 18.81 -7.89 7.01
CA GLU A 333 17.81 -7.83 5.96
C GLU A 333 17.95 -9.00 4.96
N TYR A 334 16.80 -9.50 4.50
CA TYR A 334 16.74 -10.50 3.44
C TYR A 334 16.55 -9.81 2.09
N VAL A 335 17.53 -9.95 1.20
CA VAL A 335 17.52 -9.34 -0.13
C VAL A 335 16.55 -10.08 -1.05
N ASN A 336 15.65 -9.37 -1.71
CA ASN A 336 14.82 -9.95 -2.76
C ASN A 336 15.65 -10.11 -4.05
N ILE A 337 16.26 -11.30 -4.21
CA ILE A 337 17.14 -11.61 -5.34
C ILE A 337 16.43 -11.40 -6.69
N LYS A 338 15.17 -11.82 -6.84
CA LYS A 338 14.42 -11.64 -8.09
C LYS A 338 14.28 -10.15 -8.46
N ALA A 339 14.01 -9.30 -7.46
CA ALA A 339 13.90 -7.86 -7.68
C ALA A 339 15.25 -7.20 -7.99
N LEU A 340 16.33 -7.68 -7.36
CA LEU A 340 17.69 -7.20 -7.61
C LEU A 340 18.21 -7.66 -8.97
N ALA A 341 17.96 -8.92 -9.35
CA ALA A 341 18.26 -9.49 -10.67
C ALA A 341 17.55 -8.72 -11.80
N LYS A 342 16.23 -8.50 -11.63
CA LYS A 342 15.47 -7.67 -12.60
C LYS A 342 16.10 -6.30 -12.73
N PHE A 343 16.42 -5.65 -11.64
CA PHE A 343 17.04 -4.32 -11.63
C PHE A 343 18.39 -4.29 -12.36
N ARG A 344 19.25 -5.30 -12.11
CA ARG A 344 20.51 -5.49 -12.84
C ARG A 344 20.27 -5.63 -14.34
N ASN A 345 19.34 -6.50 -14.73
CA ASN A 345 19.02 -6.78 -16.13
C ASN A 345 18.41 -5.56 -16.84
N ASP A 346 17.56 -4.78 -16.16
CA ASP A 346 17.00 -3.55 -16.71
C ASP A 346 18.11 -2.54 -17.02
N ILE A 347 19.10 -2.37 -16.13
CA ILE A 347 20.27 -1.50 -16.36
C ILE A 347 21.14 -2.03 -17.50
N GLU A 348 21.45 -3.32 -17.52
CA GLU A 348 22.27 -3.94 -18.56
C GLU A 348 21.63 -3.81 -19.95
N ASN A 349 20.34 -4.16 -20.07
CA ASN A 349 19.61 -4.07 -21.33
C ASN A 349 19.55 -2.63 -21.86
N PHE A 350 19.25 -1.67 -20.96
CA PHE A 350 19.28 -0.25 -21.34
C PHE A 350 20.69 0.18 -21.82
N THR A 351 21.73 -0.23 -21.11
CA THR A 351 23.11 0.10 -21.45
C THR A 351 23.50 -0.45 -22.82
N LYS A 352 23.14 -1.72 -23.11
CA LYS A 352 23.36 -2.33 -24.44
C LYS A 352 22.67 -1.55 -25.56
N GLN A 353 21.40 -1.17 -25.35
CA GLN A 353 20.67 -0.34 -26.30
C GLN A 353 21.26 1.05 -26.45
N ALA A 354 21.69 1.67 -25.34
CA ALA A 354 22.24 3.02 -25.35
C ALA A 354 23.59 3.12 -26.10
N ILE A 355 24.45 2.10 -25.97
CA ILE A 355 25.76 2.05 -26.65
C ILE A 355 25.58 1.90 -28.17
N SER A 356 24.53 1.26 -28.65
CA SER A 356 24.26 1.10 -30.10
C SER A 356 23.70 2.38 -30.76
N GLN A 357 23.37 3.42 -29.99
CA GLN A 357 22.76 4.64 -30.53
C GLN A 357 23.79 5.65 -31.03
N LYS A 358 23.53 6.26 -32.17
CA LYS A 358 24.36 7.35 -32.75
C LYS A 358 24.46 8.57 -31.82
N ASN A 359 23.36 8.91 -31.08
CA ASN A 359 23.32 10.03 -30.17
C ASN A 359 22.82 9.57 -28.78
N LEU A 360 23.74 9.22 -27.92
CA LEU A 360 23.49 8.76 -26.57
C LEU A 360 22.67 9.76 -25.73
N LYS A 361 22.97 11.06 -25.82
CA LYS A 361 22.27 12.09 -25.03
C LYS A 361 20.79 12.18 -25.41
N THR A 362 20.50 12.20 -26.71
CA THR A 362 19.12 12.22 -27.21
C THR A 362 18.35 10.95 -26.83
N PHE A 363 18.99 9.79 -26.93
CA PHE A 363 18.40 8.51 -26.50
C PHE A 363 18.04 8.50 -25.03
N ILE A 364 18.98 8.86 -24.13
CA ILE A 364 18.72 8.92 -22.68
C ILE A 364 17.62 9.94 -22.36
N PHE A 365 17.64 11.10 -23.02
CA PHE A 365 16.62 12.12 -22.81
C PHE A 365 15.21 11.64 -23.24
N ALA A 366 15.09 11.04 -24.42
CA ALA A 366 13.82 10.50 -24.91
C ALA A 366 13.26 9.42 -23.97
N ASN A 367 14.09 8.49 -23.52
CA ASN A 367 13.68 7.44 -22.58
C ASN A 367 13.28 8.01 -21.21
N LYS A 368 14.01 9.03 -20.70
CA LYS A 368 13.64 9.74 -19.49
C LYS A 368 12.25 10.38 -19.60
N VAL A 369 11.97 11.07 -20.70
CA VAL A 369 10.67 11.70 -20.94
C VAL A 369 9.57 10.63 -21.07
N ALA A 370 9.81 9.58 -21.87
CA ALA A 370 8.86 8.48 -22.04
C ALA A 370 8.50 7.80 -20.70
N LYS A 371 9.50 7.47 -19.87
CA LYS A 371 9.24 6.88 -18.54
C LYS A 371 8.53 7.85 -17.61
N SER A 372 8.87 9.13 -17.65
CA SER A 372 8.17 10.16 -16.87
C SER A 372 6.69 10.24 -17.25
N ILE A 373 6.38 10.22 -18.54
CA ILE A 373 5.01 10.19 -19.06
C ILE A 373 4.31 8.90 -18.60
N ASN A 374 4.95 7.74 -18.69
CA ASN A 374 4.38 6.48 -18.22
C ASN A 374 3.97 6.55 -16.76
N ILE A 375 4.83 7.07 -15.88
CA ILE A 375 4.54 7.22 -14.46
C ILE A 375 3.35 8.15 -14.24
N LEU A 376 3.38 9.35 -14.83
CA LEU A 376 2.29 10.33 -14.70
C LEU A 376 0.96 9.79 -15.24
N THR A 377 0.98 9.11 -16.37
CA THR A 377 -0.20 8.47 -16.96
C THR A 377 -0.75 7.37 -16.04
N ASN A 378 0.11 6.51 -15.49
CA ASN A 378 -0.32 5.47 -14.55
C ASN A 378 -0.99 6.08 -13.31
N VAL A 379 -0.38 7.11 -12.71
CA VAL A 379 -0.93 7.79 -11.54
C VAL A 379 -2.26 8.48 -11.88
N ALA A 380 -2.33 9.18 -13.01
CA ALA A 380 -3.56 9.86 -13.46
C ALA A 380 -4.70 8.86 -13.71
N LEU A 381 -4.44 7.81 -14.49
CA LEU A 381 -5.45 6.77 -14.78
C LEU A 381 -5.91 6.06 -13.50
N SER A 382 -4.98 5.68 -12.62
CA SER A 382 -5.32 5.05 -11.34
C SER A 382 -6.17 5.98 -10.46
N SER A 383 -5.84 7.26 -10.41
CA SER A 383 -6.63 8.27 -9.67
C SER A 383 -8.03 8.44 -10.26
N ILE A 384 -8.16 8.51 -11.59
CA ILE A 384 -9.46 8.62 -12.26
C ILE A 384 -10.32 7.38 -11.99
N LEU A 385 -9.73 6.18 -12.05
CA LEU A 385 -10.45 4.93 -11.77
C LEU A 385 -11.00 4.90 -10.35
N LEU A 386 -10.21 5.31 -9.36
CA LEU A 386 -10.60 5.29 -7.95
C LEU A 386 -11.53 6.46 -7.57
N ALA A 387 -11.21 7.67 -8.04
CA ALA A 387 -11.91 8.87 -7.62
C ALA A 387 -13.23 9.14 -8.39
N TYR A 388 -13.30 8.67 -9.63
CA TYR A 388 -14.43 8.98 -10.51
C TYR A 388 -15.15 7.74 -11.03
N VAL A 389 -14.43 6.80 -11.67
CA VAL A 389 -15.07 5.64 -12.32
C VAL A 389 -15.72 4.72 -11.29
N LEU A 390 -15.01 4.38 -10.21
CA LEU A 390 -15.56 3.51 -9.17
C LEU A 390 -16.80 4.11 -8.49
N PRO A 391 -16.82 5.37 -8.03
CA PRO A 391 -18.04 5.96 -7.47
C PRO A 391 -19.21 5.99 -8.46
N LYS A 392 -18.96 6.32 -9.73
CA LYS A 392 -20.01 6.33 -10.76
C LYS A 392 -20.57 4.92 -11.01
N ALA A 393 -19.70 3.91 -11.10
CA ALA A 393 -20.12 2.52 -11.23
C ALA A 393 -20.89 2.05 -9.97
N GLN A 394 -20.44 2.44 -8.77
CA GLN A 394 -21.15 2.19 -7.51
C GLN A 394 -22.54 2.80 -7.52
N PHE A 395 -22.69 4.05 -7.95
CA PHE A 395 -24.01 4.71 -8.03
C PHE A 395 -24.94 4.04 -9.04
N ALA A 396 -24.43 3.63 -10.20
CA ALA A 396 -25.21 2.87 -11.18
C ALA A 396 -25.65 1.51 -10.60
N PHE A 397 -24.73 0.77 -9.97
CA PHE A 397 -25.03 -0.49 -9.28
C PHE A 397 -26.09 -0.27 -8.18
N ARG A 398 -25.93 0.74 -7.34
CA ARG A 398 -26.89 1.11 -6.30
C ARG A 398 -28.27 1.32 -6.89
N LYS A 399 -28.40 2.12 -7.94
CA LYS A 399 -29.68 2.38 -8.60
C LYS A 399 -30.36 1.11 -9.12
N ILE A 400 -29.57 0.18 -9.68
CA ILE A 400 -30.09 -1.11 -10.16
C ILE A 400 -30.60 -1.97 -8.98
N VAL A 401 -29.84 -2.01 -7.87
CA VAL A 401 -30.18 -2.87 -6.72
C VAL A 401 -31.28 -2.29 -5.83
N THR A 402 -31.31 -0.96 -5.66
CA THR A 402 -32.20 -0.30 -4.69
C THR A 402 -33.33 0.55 -5.33
N GLY A 403 -33.27 0.77 -6.64
CA GLY A 403 -34.18 1.69 -7.34
C GLY A 403 -33.98 3.18 -6.99
N SER A 404 -33.01 3.51 -6.12
CA SER A 404 -32.81 4.86 -5.58
C SER A 404 -31.37 5.37 -5.78
N ASP A 405 -31.24 6.68 -5.95
CA ASP A 405 -29.95 7.36 -5.98
C ASP A 405 -29.42 7.66 -4.56
N LEU A 406 -30.25 7.53 -3.52
CA LEU A 406 -29.85 7.80 -2.13
C LEU A 406 -28.87 6.76 -1.59
N GLU A 407 -28.02 7.21 -0.68
CA GLU A 407 -27.13 6.33 0.10
C GLU A 407 -28.01 5.31 0.88
N PRO A 408 -27.87 3.99 0.68
CA PRO A 408 -28.81 3.00 1.20
C PRO A 408 -28.96 3.04 2.72
N GLY A 409 -27.88 3.38 3.44
CA GLY A 409 -27.92 3.54 4.90
C GLY A 409 -28.61 4.82 5.39
N LEU A 410 -28.91 5.76 4.51
CA LEU A 410 -29.62 7.01 4.80
C LEU A 410 -31.01 7.07 4.18
N ALA A 411 -31.33 6.13 3.28
CA ALA A 411 -32.64 6.01 2.64
C ALA A 411 -33.75 5.65 3.64
N PRO A 412 -34.99 6.12 3.46
CA PRO A 412 -36.14 5.66 4.22
C PRO A 412 -36.40 4.18 4.02
N ALA A 413 -36.81 3.45 5.07
CA ALA A 413 -37.02 1.99 5.02
C ALA A 413 -38.14 1.59 4.05
N GLU A 414 -39.11 2.42 3.78
CA GLU A 414 -40.25 2.12 2.91
C GLU A 414 -39.92 1.93 1.43
N LYS A 415 -38.81 2.51 0.94
CA LYS A 415 -38.38 2.30 -0.45
C LYS A 415 -37.65 0.96 -0.70
N ILE A 416 -37.55 0.11 0.31
CA ILE A 416 -36.75 -1.13 0.28
C ILE A 416 -37.62 -2.37 -0.03
N VAL A 417 -38.97 -2.27 0.04
CA VAL A 417 -39.84 -3.47 0.14
C VAL A 417 -40.47 -3.95 -1.19
N ASP A 418 -40.53 -3.14 -2.24
CA ASP A 418 -41.40 -3.44 -3.39
C ASP A 418 -40.72 -3.99 -4.66
N ASN A 419 -39.54 -4.60 -4.60
CA ASN A 419 -38.99 -5.32 -5.76
C ASN A 419 -38.85 -6.84 -5.51
N LYS A 420 -39.90 -7.45 -4.96
CA LYS A 420 -40.15 -8.91 -5.05
C LYS A 420 -41.54 -9.12 -5.68
N ALA A 421 -41.57 -9.06 -6.98
CA ALA A 421 -42.61 -9.69 -7.79
C ALA A 421 -41.89 -10.36 -8.98
#